data_9ee1b1426cb08464de45dff3633f993f
#
_entry.id   9ee1b1426cb08464de45dff3633f993f
#
_cell.length_a   1.000
_cell.length_b   1.000
_cell.length_c   1.000
_cell.angle_alpha   90.00
_cell.angle_beta   90.00
_cell.angle_gamma   90.00
#
_symmetry.space_group_name_H-M   'P 1'
#
loop_
_entity.id
_entity.type
_entity.pdbx_description
1 polymer ?
#
loop_
_entity_poly.entity_id
_entity_poly.type
_entity_poly.pdbx_seq_one_letter_code
_entity_poly.pdbx_strand_id
1 'polypeptide(L)'
;MTYTFTKAQGGHIGLSIVEDDKLDLALELMKKAKEKGVNLVLAVDAKIADSFSNDANTKFCAVNEIPDGWEGLDIGPKSEEMFAEVIKNSKTILWNGPTGVFEFENFTHGSRTVGEAIVEATKNGAFSLVGGGDSVACVNKFGLANGVSYVSTGGGALLEAIEGKVLPGIAAIEE
;
A
#
# COMPACT_ATOMS: atom_id res chain seq x y z
N MET A 1 -1.06 5.25 5.23
CA MET A 1 -2.51 4.95 5.55
C MET A 1 -2.66 4.00 6.73
N THR A 2 -1.93 2.88 6.83
CA THR A 2 -2.09 1.90 7.94
C THR A 2 -2.15 2.57 9.31
N TYR A 3 -1.21 3.46 9.60
CA TYR A 3 -1.11 4.11 10.92
C TYR A 3 -2.26 5.08 11.21
N THR A 4 -2.86 5.71 10.19
CA THR A 4 -4.08 6.50 10.33
C THR A 4 -5.25 5.61 10.80
N PHE A 5 -5.45 4.46 10.16
CA PHE A 5 -6.47 3.49 10.59
C PHE A 5 -6.18 2.93 11.99
N THR A 6 -4.91 2.63 12.28
CA THR A 6 -4.50 2.09 13.58
C THR A 6 -4.75 3.10 14.71
N LYS A 7 -4.35 4.36 14.51
CA LYS A 7 -4.57 5.43 15.50
C LYS A 7 -6.06 5.74 15.68
N ALA A 8 -6.83 5.74 14.59
CA ALA A 8 -8.28 5.92 14.65
C ALA A 8 -8.98 4.86 15.52
N GLN A 9 -8.41 3.66 15.62
CA GLN A 9 -8.88 2.57 16.47
C GLN A 9 -8.30 2.61 17.90
N GLY A 10 -7.54 3.65 18.26
CA GLY A 10 -6.91 3.80 19.57
C GLY A 10 -5.58 3.07 19.73
N GLY A 11 -4.98 2.57 18.65
CA GLY A 11 -3.65 1.94 18.66
C GLY A 11 -2.53 2.95 18.85
N HIS A 12 -1.41 2.47 19.41
CA HIS A 12 -0.20 3.24 19.62
C HIS A 12 0.73 3.06 18.42
N ILE A 13 1.11 4.16 17.76
CA ILE A 13 1.82 4.15 16.48
C ILE A 13 3.23 4.77 16.54
N GLY A 14 3.71 5.14 17.76
CA GLY A 14 5.00 5.80 17.94
C GLY A 14 5.11 7.09 17.12
N LEU A 15 6.21 7.23 16.39
CA LEU A 15 6.48 8.36 15.49
C LEU A 15 6.03 8.10 14.03
N SER A 16 5.29 7.02 13.77
CA SER A 16 4.87 6.66 12.41
C SER A 16 4.02 7.75 11.75
N ILE A 17 4.14 7.89 10.43
CA ILE A 17 3.40 8.88 9.63
C ILE A 17 1.89 8.65 9.77
N VAL A 18 1.18 9.70 10.14
CA VAL A 18 -0.27 9.70 10.34
C VAL A 18 -0.91 10.98 9.81
N GLU A 19 -2.12 10.86 9.30
CA GLU A 19 -2.97 11.98 8.90
C GLU A 19 -4.05 12.19 9.97
N ASP A 20 -3.78 13.05 10.95
CA ASP A 20 -4.66 13.27 12.10
C ASP A 20 -6.02 13.86 11.73
N ASP A 21 -6.09 14.61 10.64
CA ASP A 21 -7.32 15.17 10.08
C ASP A 21 -8.20 14.11 9.36
N LYS A 22 -7.73 12.89 9.22
CA LYS A 22 -8.42 11.77 8.54
C LYS A 22 -8.87 10.64 9.47
N LEU A 23 -8.71 10.78 10.79
CA LEU A 23 -9.07 9.71 11.73
C LEU A 23 -10.56 9.37 11.68
N ASP A 24 -11.44 10.38 11.65
CA ASP A 24 -12.88 10.16 11.56
C ASP A 24 -13.26 9.51 10.21
N LEU A 25 -12.64 9.96 9.12
CA LEU A 25 -12.82 9.36 7.79
C LEU A 25 -12.38 7.90 7.77
N ALA A 26 -11.28 7.55 8.44
CA ALA A 26 -10.82 6.16 8.53
C ALA A 26 -11.85 5.26 9.22
N LEU A 27 -12.46 5.71 10.33
CA LEU A 27 -13.54 4.98 11.02
C LEU A 27 -14.79 4.86 10.14
N GLU A 28 -15.18 5.92 9.44
CA GLU A 28 -16.31 5.90 8.50
C GLU A 28 -16.08 4.88 7.38
N LEU A 29 -14.88 4.86 6.79
CA LEU A 29 -14.53 3.93 5.72
C LEU A 29 -14.56 2.47 6.19
N MET A 30 -14.08 2.19 7.40
CA MET A 30 -14.15 0.85 8.00
C MET A 30 -15.60 0.39 8.18
N LYS A 31 -16.47 1.29 8.69
CA LYS A 31 -17.91 1.02 8.84
C LYS A 31 -18.56 0.75 7.49
N LYS A 32 -18.31 1.62 6.52
CA LYS A 32 -18.86 1.53 5.15
C LYS A 32 -18.40 0.27 4.43
N ALA A 33 -17.12 -0.13 4.59
CA ALA A 33 -16.60 -1.37 4.05
C ALA A 33 -17.37 -2.58 4.61
N LYS A 34 -17.57 -2.63 5.92
CA LYS A 34 -18.34 -3.68 6.59
C LYS A 34 -19.79 -3.73 6.11
N GLU A 35 -20.47 -2.59 6.02
CA GLU A 35 -21.87 -2.49 5.56
C GLU A 35 -22.02 -2.96 4.11
N LYS A 36 -21.02 -2.71 3.27
CA LYS A 36 -21.01 -3.10 1.85
C LYS A 36 -20.45 -4.50 1.58
N GLY A 37 -20.02 -5.23 2.60
CA GLY A 37 -19.37 -6.54 2.44
C GLY A 37 -18.01 -6.45 1.74
N VAL A 38 -17.35 -5.30 1.79
CA VAL A 38 -15.99 -5.11 1.25
C VAL A 38 -14.97 -5.50 2.32
N ASN A 39 -14.04 -6.39 1.96
CA ASN A 39 -12.96 -6.78 2.84
C ASN A 39 -11.85 -5.71 2.85
N LEU A 40 -11.79 -4.93 3.92
CA LEU A 40 -10.71 -3.96 4.15
C LEU A 40 -9.59 -4.63 4.94
N VAL A 41 -8.53 -5.04 4.25
CA VAL A 41 -7.39 -5.74 4.84
C VAL A 41 -6.32 -4.73 5.23
N LEU A 42 -6.05 -4.61 6.52
CA LEU A 42 -5.05 -3.71 7.10
C LEU A 42 -3.85 -4.52 7.62
N ALA A 43 -2.65 -3.93 7.62
CA ALA A 43 -1.48 -4.56 8.20
C ALA A 43 -1.68 -4.81 9.71
N VAL A 44 -1.18 -5.96 10.19
CA VAL A 44 -1.28 -6.38 11.60
C VAL A 44 0.05 -6.30 12.34
N ASP A 45 1.16 -6.27 11.61
CA ASP A 45 2.50 -6.09 12.13
C ASP A 45 3.33 -5.17 11.23
N ALA A 46 4.39 -4.62 11.79
CA ALA A 46 5.27 -3.68 11.12
C ALA A 46 6.74 -3.99 11.44
N LYS A 47 7.62 -3.71 10.47
CA LYS A 47 9.04 -3.53 10.68
C LYS A 47 9.28 -2.08 11.06
N ILE A 48 9.69 -1.87 12.29
CA ILE A 48 9.88 -0.54 12.87
C ILE A 48 11.36 -0.22 13.02
N ALA A 49 11.67 1.08 13.01
CA ALA A 49 13.01 1.64 13.14
C ALA A 49 13.05 2.72 14.20
N ASP A 50 14.21 2.95 14.81
CA ASP A 50 14.47 4.01 15.79
C ASP A 50 14.86 5.35 15.13
N SER A 51 15.00 5.37 13.81
CA SER A 51 15.25 6.56 13.00
C SER A 51 14.93 6.33 11.53
N PHE A 52 14.64 7.39 10.78
CA PHE A 52 14.41 7.32 9.33
C PHE A 52 15.73 7.15 8.58
N SER A 53 16.28 5.94 8.61
CA SER A 53 17.57 5.60 7.99
C SER A 53 17.59 4.14 7.55
N ASN A 54 18.28 3.85 6.45
CA ASN A 54 18.50 2.46 6.01
C ASN A 54 19.27 1.64 7.08
N ASP A 55 20.15 2.29 7.85
CA ASP A 55 21.03 1.64 8.82
C ASP A 55 20.50 1.75 10.26
N ALA A 56 19.24 2.14 10.43
CA ALA A 56 18.58 2.22 11.74
C ALA A 56 18.50 0.84 12.42
N ASN A 57 18.46 0.83 13.75
CA ASN A 57 18.08 -0.40 14.47
C ASN A 57 16.64 -0.75 14.14
N THR A 58 16.37 -2.03 13.88
CA THR A 58 15.05 -2.50 13.48
C THR A 58 14.54 -3.63 14.36
N LYS A 59 13.24 -3.72 14.51
CA LYS A 59 12.53 -4.85 15.10
C LYS A 59 11.12 -4.97 14.51
N PHE A 60 10.48 -6.09 14.77
CA PHE A 60 9.05 -6.29 14.42
C PHE A 60 8.18 -6.13 15.66
N CYS A 61 7.00 -5.55 15.48
CA CYS A 61 5.97 -5.49 16.52
C CYS A 61 4.57 -5.49 15.90
N ALA A 62 3.54 -5.63 16.73
CA ALA A 62 2.17 -5.40 16.29
C ALA A 62 2.00 -3.93 15.87
N VAL A 63 1.21 -3.69 14.82
CA VAL A 63 1.07 -2.35 14.23
C VAL A 63 0.44 -1.33 15.19
N ASN A 64 -0.28 -1.80 16.19
CA ASN A 64 -0.96 -0.99 17.23
C ASN A 64 -0.16 -0.85 18.53
N GLU A 65 1.09 -1.32 18.56
CA GLU A 65 1.95 -1.35 19.75
C GLU A 65 3.36 -0.81 19.45
N ILE A 66 3.48 0.14 18.51
CA ILE A 66 4.77 0.72 18.17
C ILE A 66 5.25 1.64 19.32
N PRO A 67 6.40 1.37 19.94
CA PRO A 67 6.88 2.15 21.09
C PRO A 67 7.20 3.61 20.75
N ASP A 68 7.18 4.47 21.77
CA ASP A 68 7.69 5.83 21.65
C ASP A 68 9.13 5.85 21.11
N GLY A 69 9.43 6.83 20.25
CA GLY A 69 10.74 6.95 19.60
C GLY A 69 10.99 5.97 18.45
N TRP A 70 10.02 5.13 18.11
CA TRP A 70 10.08 4.22 16.96
C TRP A 70 9.04 4.59 15.92
N GLU A 71 9.32 4.30 14.66
CA GLU A 71 8.41 4.50 13.52
C GLU A 71 8.35 3.28 12.63
N GLY A 72 7.20 3.04 12.03
CA GLY A 72 7.03 1.94 11.08
C GLY A 72 7.48 2.32 9.69
N LEU A 73 8.44 1.58 9.14
CA LEU A 73 9.03 1.83 7.82
C LEU A 73 8.72 0.73 6.79
N ASP A 74 8.22 -0.43 7.22
CA ASP A 74 7.69 -1.48 6.32
C ASP A 74 6.65 -2.31 7.08
N ILE A 75 5.93 -3.14 6.35
CA ILE A 75 5.05 -4.14 6.96
C ILE A 75 5.86 -5.31 7.53
N GLY A 76 5.26 -6.06 8.45
CA GLY A 76 5.87 -7.25 9.01
C GLY A 76 5.46 -8.54 8.26
N PRO A 77 6.09 -9.68 8.61
CA PRO A 77 5.92 -10.93 7.87
C PRO A 77 4.49 -11.50 7.90
N LYS A 78 3.72 -11.27 8.96
CA LYS A 78 2.31 -11.69 9.00
C LYS A 78 1.44 -10.90 8.03
N SER A 79 1.69 -9.59 7.93
CA SER A 79 1.01 -8.71 6.97
C SER A 79 1.39 -9.05 5.53
N GLU A 80 2.65 -9.39 5.29
CA GLU A 80 3.14 -9.83 3.98
C GLU A 80 2.40 -11.09 3.51
N GLU A 81 2.32 -12.12 4.36
CA GLU A 81 1.62 -13.36 4.07
C GLU A 81 0.14 -13.11 3.78
N MET A 82 -0.52 -12.35 4.64
CA MET A 82 -1.95 -12.01 4.52
C MET A 82 -2.24 -11.22 3.23
N PHE A 83 -1.42 -10.23 2.90
CA PHE A 83 -1.60 -9.45 1.68
C PHE A 83 -1.33 -10.29 0.43
N ALA A 84 -0.27 -11.10 0.44
CA ALA A 84 0.06 -12.00 -0.67
C ALA A 84 -1.07 -13.00 -0.94
N GLU A 85 -1.70 -13.56 0.09
CA GLU A 85 -2.83 -14.47 -0.04
C GLU A 85 -4.03 -13.79 -0.72
N VAL A 86 -4.41 -12.60 -0.26
CA VAL A 86 -5.52 -11.84 -0.86
C VAL A 86 -5.22 -11.49 -2.32
N ILE A 87 -4.00 -11.03 -2.61
CA ILE A 87 -3.57 -10.64 -3.95
C ILE A 87 -3.62 -11.84 -4.92
N LYS A 88 -3.05 -12.99 -4.53
CA LYS A 88 -3.00 -14.20 -5.35
C LYS A 88 -4.39 -14.74 -5.71
N ASN A 89 -5.39 -14.48 -4.86
CA ASN A 89 -6.78 -14.87 -5.09
C ASN A 89 -7.60 -13.80 -5.85
N SER A 90 -7.00 -12.67 -6.19
CA SER A 90 -7.66 -11.57 -6.89
C SER A 90 -7.64 -11.77 -8.41
N LYS A 91 -8.68 -11.29 -9.12
CA LYS A 91 -8.77 -11.36 -10.58
C LYS A 91 -8.47 -10.03 -11.27
N THR A 92 -8.69 -8.93 -10.58
CA THR A 92 -8.36 -7.57 -11.05
C THR A 92 -7.66 -6.85 -9.92
N ILE A 93 -6.48 -6.32 -10.18
CA ILE A 93 -5.61 -5.73 -9.17
C ILE A 93 -5.21 -4.32 -9.63
N LEU A 94 -5.38 -3.34 -8.76
CA LEU A 94 -4.75 -2.03 -8.89
C LEU A 94 -3.75 -1.86 -7.74
N TRP A 95 -2.48 -1.71 -8.08
CA TRP A 95 -1.43 -1.40 -7.11
C TRP A 95 -1.12 0.09 -7.13
N ASN A 96 -1.42 0.76 -6.02
CA ASN A 96 -1.18 2.18 -5.83
C ASN A 96 -0.54 2.45 -4.47
N GLY A 97 0.76 2.54 -4.44
CA GLY A 97 1.59 2.80 -3.27
C GLY A 97 2.35 1.57 -2.76
N PRO A 98 3.64 1.71 -2.49
CA PRO A 98 4.44 0.71 -1.80
C PRO A 98 3.96 0.55 -0.34
N THR A 99 4.30 -0.59 0.29
CA THR A 99 3.94 -0.88 1.69
C THR A 99 4.99 -0.40 2.68
N GLY A 100 6.20 -0.11 2.21
CA GLY A 100 7.32 0.36 3.02
C GLY A 100 8.15 1.42 2.31
N VAL A 101 9.19 1.91 2.98
CA VAL A 101 10.16 2.86 2.43
C VAL A 101 11.11 2.11 1.50
N PHE A 102 10.60 1.77 0.31
CA PHE A 102 11.28 0.90 -0.66
C PHE A 102 12.60 1.50 -1.20
N GLU A 103 12.85 2.77 -1.00
CA GLU A 103 14.12 3.44 -1.31
C GLU A 103 15.26 2.89 -0.44
N PHE A 104 14.97 2.52 0.80
CA PHE A 104 15.89 1.90 1.73
C PHE A 104 15.88 0.38 1.55
N GLU A 105 17.04 -0.22 1.26
CA GLU A 105 17.14 -1.65 0.96
C GLU A 105 16.61 -2.53 2.10
N ASN A 106 16.83 -2.11 3.35
CA ASN A 106 16.36 -2.81 4.54
C ASN A 106 14.84 -2.77 4.74
N PHE A 107 14.09 -1.96 3.98
CA PHE A 107 12.64 -1.78 4.09
C PHE A 107 11.91 -2.02 2.77
N THR A 108 12.50 -2.87 1.91
CA THR A 108 11.93 -3.23 0.61
C THR A 108 11.06 -4.47 0.64
N HIS A 109 11.17 -5.29 1.69
CA HIS A 109 10.67 -6.67 1.70
C HIS A 109 9.14 -6.74 1.52
N GLY A 110 8.40 -5.92 2.25
CA GLY A 110 6.94 -5.88 2.13
C GLY A 110 6.48 -5.48 0.72
N SER A 111 7.06 -4.43 0.15
CA SER A 111 6.73 -3.99 -1.21
C SER A 111 7.12 -5.00 -2.27
N ARG A 112 8.24 -5.69 -2.09
CA ARG A 112 8.68 -6.78 -2.98
C ARG A 112 7.71 -7.96 -2.92
N THR A 113 7.32 -8.40 -1.72
CA THR A 113 6.36 -9.50 -1.52
C THR A 113 5.02 -9.20 -2.18
N VAL A 114 4.51 -7.98 -2.02
CA VAL A 114 3.28 -7.53 -2.70
C VAL A 114 3.46 -7.58 -4.22
N GLY A 115 4.55 -7.02 -4.75
CA GLY A 115 4.83 -7.01 -6.18
C GLY A 115 4.96 -8.42 -6.78
N GLU A 116 5.65 -9.32 -6.10
CA GLU A 116 5.80 -10.72 -6.52
C GLU A 116 4.46 -11.48 -6.49
N ALA A 117 3.62 -11.24 -5.49
CA ALA A 117 2.27 -11.80 -5.42
C ALA A 117 1.38 -11.30 -6.58
N ILE A 118 1.51 -10.03 -6.98
CA ILE A 118 0.81 -9.45 -8.15
C ILE A 118 1.27 -10.14 -9.44
N VAL A 119 2.57 -10.33 -9.61
CA VAL A 119 3.12 -11.03 -10.78
C VAL A 119 2.63 -12.48 -10.82
N GLU A 120 2.59 -13.18 -9.69
CA GLU A 120 2.05 -14.55 -9.62
C GLU A 120 0.58 -14.59 -9.98
N ALA A 121 -0.25 -13.70 -9.43
CA ALA A 121 -1.67 -13.58 -9.77
C ALA A 121 -1.86 -13.30 -11.28
N THR A 122 -1.03 -12.43 -11.86
CA THR A 122 -1.08 -12.09 -13.29
C THR A 122 -0.75 -13.29 -14.16
N LYS A 123 0.27 -14.07 -13.82
CA LYS A 123 0.59 -15.34 -14.49
C LYS A 123 -0.57 -16.34 -14.45
N ASN A 124 -1.36 -16.30 -13.39
CA ASN A 124 -2.55 -17.12 -13.20
C ASN A 124 -3.84 -16.52 -13.79
N GLY A 125 -3.71 -15.51 -14.66
CA GLY A 125 -4.80 -14.92 -15.43
C GLY A 125 -5.51 -13.74 -14.79
N ALA A 126 -4.95 -13.14 -13.73
CA ALA A 126 -5.43 -11.85 -13.22
C ALA A 126 -5.00 -10.70 -14.12
N PHE A 127 -5.79 -9.64 -14.18
CA PHE A 127 -5.38 -8.36 -14.75
C PHE A 127 -4.80 -7.47 -13.66
N SER A 128 -3.58 -6.98 -13.84
CA SER A 128 -2.91 -6.11 -12.89
C SER A 128 -2.48 -4.79 -13.50
N LEU A 129 -2.86 -3.71 -12.84
CA LEU A 129 -2.53 -2.33 -13.18
C LEU A 129 -1.68 -1.73 -12.07
N VAL A 130 -0.51 -1.22 -12.41
CA VAL A 130 0.36 -0.46 -11.49
C VAL A 130 0.19 1.02 -11.77
N GLY A 131 -0.21 1.80 -10.77
CA GLY A 131 -0.45 3.23 -10.87
C GLY A 131 0.15 4.02 -9.72
N GLY A 132 0.40 5.32 -9.98
CA GLY A 132 1.10 6.19 -9.05
C GLY A 132 2.63 6.13 -9.19
N GLY A 133 3.30 7.29 -9.01
CA GLY A 133 4.74 7.43 -9.24
C GLY A 133 5.59 6.45 -8.44
N ASP A 134 5.31 6.33 -7.15
CA ASP A 134 6.07 5.46 -6.24
C ASP A 134 5.88 3.98 -6.55
N SER A 135 4.67 3.56 -6.94
CA SER A 135 4.41 2.17 -7.36
C SER A 135 5.16 1.83 -8.65
N VAL A 136 5.18 2.77 -9.61
CA VAL A 136 5.93 2.61 -10.86
C VAL A 136 7.43 2.55 -10.60
N ALA A 137 7.96 3.40 -9.71
CA ALA A 137 9.36 3.34 -9.30
C ALA A 137 9.69 2.01 -8.60
N CYS A 138 8.81 1.56 -7.72
CA CYS A 138 8.93 0.31 -6.97
C CYS A 138 8.96 -0.91 -7.90
N VAL A 139 7.99 -1.04 -8.82
CA VAL A 139 7.92 -2.17 -9.76
C VAL A 139 9.14 -2.23 -10.69
N ASN A 140 9.67 -1.07 -11.09
CA ASN A 140 10.89 -0.98 -11.89
C ASN A 140 12.14 -1.36 -11.07
N LYS A 141 12.26 -0.84 -9.84
CA LYS A 141 13.38 -1.18 -8.93
C LYS A 141 13.49 -2.68 -8.71
N PHE A 142 12.38 -3.38 -8.59
CA PHE A 142 12.37 -4.83 -8.37
C PHE A 142 12.40 -5.66 -9.66
N GLY A 143 12.41 -5.03 -10.84
CA GLY A 143 12.43 -5.74 -12.11
C GLY A 143 11.13 -6.48 -12.43
N LEU A 144 10.00 -6.07 -11.84
CA LEU A 144 8.71 -6.74 -11.93
C LEU A 144 7.79 -6.18 -13.04
N ALA A 145 8.21 -5.10 -13.73
CA ALA A 145 7.39 -4.40 -14.72
C ALA A 145 6.87 -5.29 -15.85
N ASN A 146 7.67 -6.26 -16.29
CA ASN A 146 7.28 -7.21 -17.35
C ASN A 146 6.36 -8.35 -16.86
N GLY A 147 6.14 -8.45 -15.54
CA GLY A 147 5.30 -9.47 -14.92
C GLY A 147 3.88 -9.01 -14.62
N VAL A 148 3.58 -7.72 -14.79
CA VAL A 148 2.25 -7.14 -14.60
C VAL A 148 1.58 -6.84 -15.94
N SER A 149 0.24 -6.70 -15.97
CA SER A 149 -0.49 -6.47 -17.22
C SER A 149 -0.25 -5.08 -17.79
N TYR A 150 -0.17 -4.05 -16.94
CA TYR A 150 0.04 -2.67 -17.37
C TYR A 150 0.70 -1.82 -16.30
N VAL A 151 1.67 -1.01 -16.67
CA VAL A 151 2.29 0.03 -15.84
C VAL A 151 1.85 1.39 -16.35
N SER A 152 1.06 2.11 -15.55
CA SER A 152 0.49 3.40 -15.95
C SER A 152 1.54 4.50 -15.94
N THR A 153 1.58 5.26 -17.02
CA THR A 153 2.35 6.52 -17.11
C THR A 153 1.51 7.74 -16.74
N GLY A 154 0.22 7.54 -16.47
CA GLY A 154 -0.75 8.63 -16.25
C GLY A 154 -0.66 9.29 -14.86
N GLY A 155 0.17 8.77 -13.95
CA GLY A 155 0.34 9.35 -12.62
C GLY A 155 -1.00 9.56 -11.88
N GLY A 156 -1.22 10.78 -11.36
CA GLY A 156 -2.45 11.17 -10.66
C GLY A 156 -3.72 11.12 -11.50
N ALA A 157 -3.61 11.32 -12.84
CA ALA A 157 -4.77 11.29 -13.72
C ALA A 157 -5.47 9.90 -13.74
N LEU A 158 -4.72 8.80 -13.55
CA LEU A 158 -5.31 7.48 -13.41
C LEU A 158 -6.24 7.41 -12.18
N LEU A 159 -5.81 7.95 -11.05
CA LEU A 159 -6.60 7.95 -9.82
C LEU A 159 -7.84 8.84 -9.95
N GLU A 160 -7.70 10.01 -10.56
CA GLU A 160 -8.81 10.92 -10.85
C GLU A 160 -9.85 10.27 -11.79
N ALA A 161 -9.41 9.50 -12.80
CA ALA A 161 -10.29 8.75 -13.67
C ALA A 161 -11.07 7.67 -12.90
N ILE A 162 -10.42 6.96 -11.97
CA ILE A 162 -11.08 5.95 -11.11
C ILE A 162 -12.09 6.60 -10.16
N GLU A 163 -11.81 7.82 -9.70
CA GLU A 163 -12.75 8.63 -8.91
C GLU A 163 -13.96 9.14 -9.74
N GLY A 164 -13.95 8.94 -11.05
CA GLY A 164 -15.00 9.41 -11.96
C GLY A 164 -14.92 10.90 -12.31
N LYS A 165 -13.77 11.53 -12.07
CA LYS A 165 -13.53 12.93 -12.46
C LYS A 165 -13.37 13.04 -13.98
N VAL A 166 -13.88 14.12 -14.55
CA VAL A 166 -13.65 14.46 -15.95
C VAL A 166 -12.20 14.91 -16.10
N LEU A 167 -11.45 14.19 -16.91
CA LEU A 167 -10.06 14.54 -17.24
C LEU A 167 -10.02 15.56 -18.39
N PRO A 168 -9.44 16.76 -18.18
CA PRO A 168 -9.47 17.81 -19.20
C PRO A 168 -8.88 17.40 -20.56
N GLY A 169 -7.83 16.56 -20.54
CA GLY A 169 -7.20 16.05 -21.76
C GLY A 169 -8.07 15.05 -22.52
N ILE A 170 -8.93 14.30 -21.83
CA ILE A 170 -9.90 13.39 -22.47
C ILE A 170 -11.10 14.19 -22.98
N ALA A 171 -11.66 15.08 -22.16
CA ALA A 171 -12.80 15.90 -22.54
C ALA A 171 -12.52 16.74 -23.81
N ALA A 172 -11.29 17.25 -23.97
CA ALA A 172 -10.90 18.01 -25.15
C ALA A 172 -10.83 17.18 -26.46
N ILE A 173 -10.87 15.86 -26.36
CA ILE A 173 -10.85 14.95 -27.53
C ILE A 173 -12.29 14.47 -27.85
N GLU A 174 -13.17 14.48 -26.87
CA GLU A 174 -14.56 14.04 -27.01
C GLU A 174 -15.50 15.12 -27.57
N GLU A 175 -15.05 16.39 -27.66
CA GLU A 175 -15.72 17.50 -28.36
C GLU A 175 -15.42 17.47 -29.87
#